data_486c89f550a72b0db2bd16b91ca1c5b2
#
_entry.id   486c89f550a72b0db2bd16b91ca1c5b2
#
_cell.length_a   1.000
_cell.length_b   1.000
_cell.length_c   1.000
_cell.angle_alpha   90.00
_cell.angle_beta   90.00
_cell.angle_gamma   90.00
#
_symmetry.space_group_name_H-M   'P 1'
#
loop_
_entity.id
_entity.type
_entity.pdbx_description
1 polymer ?
#
loop_
_entity_poly.entity_id
_entity_poly.type
_entity_poly.pdbx_seq_one_letter_code
_entity_poly.pdbx_strand_id
1 'polypeptide(L)' 'MTYGCVLINVDNGKVTQVLEKIKRIEGVIDAFECFGRFDIVVLIQTNEVSELAMITAEINSIEGVGKTETLVAS' A
#
# COMPACT_ATOMS: atom_id res chain seq x y z
N MET A 1 -3.15 18.59 1.97
CA MET A 1 -2.62 17.42 1.23
C MET A 1 -2.14 16.39 2.22
N THR A 2 -2.52 15.14 2.02
CA THR A 2 -2.20 14.06 2.96
C THR A 2 -1.32 13.05 2.25
N TYR A 3 -0.28 12.59 2.94
CA TYR A 3 0.64 11.59 2.42
C TYR A 3 0.58 10.35 3.29
N GLY A 4 0.68 9.20 2.67
CA GLY A 4 0.72 7.95 3.38
C GLY A 4 1.85 7.07 2.87
N CYS A 5 2.40 6.27 3.77
CA CYS A 5 3.36 5.24 3.43
C CYS A 5 2.85 3.95 4.03
N VAL A 6 2.58 2.96 3.20
CA VAL A 6 2.06 1.67 3.66
C VAL A 6 3.14 0.63 3.47
N LEU A 7 3.48 -0.05 4.56
CA LEU A 7 4.46 -1.13 4.56
C LEU A 7 3.68 -2.45 4.63
N ILE A 8 3.95 -3.34 3.69
CA ILE A 8 3.10 -4.51 3.47
C ILE A 8 3.91 -5.79 3.49
N ASN A 9 3.45 -6.78 4.27
CA ASN A 9 3.91 -8.15 4.13
C ASN A 9 2.98 -8.88 3.18
N VAL A 10 3.55 -9.67 2.29
CA VAL A 10 2.80 -10.37 1.26
C VAL A 10 3.03 -11.87 1.40
N ASP A 11 2.01 -12.65 1.15
CA ASP A 11 2.10 -14.10 1.17
C ASP A 11 3.12 -14.58 0.14
N ASN A 12 3.80 -15.66 0.47
CA ASN A 12 4.88 -16.20 -0.34
C ASN A 12 4.40 -16.44 -1.78
N GLY A 13 5.17 -15.93 -2.74
CA GLY A 13 4.90 -16.12 -4.16
C GLY A 13 3.87 -15.15 -4.76
N LYS A 14 3.37 -14.19 -3.96
CA LYS A 14 2.30 -13.31 -4.44
C LYS A 14 2.72 -11.85 -4.61
N VAL A 15 4.01 -11.54 -4.42
CA VAL A 15 4.48 -10.16 -4.43
C VAL A 15 4.17 -9.46 -5.75
N THR A 16 4.47 -10.10 -6.87
CA THR A 16 4.30 -9.47 -8.17
C THR A 16 2.85 -9.13 -8.46
N GLN A 17 1.94 -10.06 -8.20
CA GLN A 17 0.53 -9.82 -8.49
C GLN A 17 -0.08 -8.78 -7.54
N VAL A 18 0.33 -8.79 -6.28
CA VAL A 18 -0.14 -7.78 -5.33
C VAL A 18 0.36 -6.41 -5.74
N LEU A 19 1.65 -6.31 -6.08
CA LEU A 19 2.25 -5.04 -6.48
C LEU A 19 1.54 -4.45 -7.70
N GLU A 20 1.22 -5.29 -8.70
CA GLU A 20 0.54 -4.82 -9.89
C GLU A 20 -0.85 -4.27 -9.58
N LYS A 21 -1.57 -4.93 -8.68
CA LYS A 21 -2.90 -4.45 -8.28
C LYS A 21 -2.82 -3.13 -7.53
N ILE A 22 -1.83 -2.98 -6.65
CA ILE A 22 -1.66 -1.76 -5.88
C ILE A 22 -1.36 -0.58 -6.80
N LYS A 23 -0.53 -0.80 -7.81
CA LYS A 23 -0.15 0.28 -8.73
C LYS A 23 -1.32 0.83 -9.54
N ARG A 24 -2.43 0.09 -9.62
CA ARG A 24 -3.62 0.52 -10.35
C ARG A 24 -4.57 1.35 -9.49
N ILE A 25 -4.32 1.46 -8.20
CA ILE A 25 -5.20 2.18 -7.30
C ILE A 25 -4.96 3.68 -7.46
N GLU A 26 -6.03 4.43 -7.70
CA GLU A 26 -5.93 5.88 -7.81
C GLU A 26 -5.53 6.46 -6.44
N GLY A 27 -4.55 7.37 -6.44
CA GLY A 27 -4.01 7.93 -5.22
C GLY A 27 -2.67 7.32 -4.84
N VAL A 28 -2.34 6.15 -5.36
CA VAL A 28 -1.02 5.56 -5.19
C VAL A 28 -0.08 6.25 -6.16
N ILE A 29 0.95 6.93 -5.63
CA ILE A 29 1.89 7.64 -6.48
C ILE A 29 3.12 6.80 -6.80
N ASP A 30 3.41 5.80 -5.97
CA ASP A 30 4.50 4.86 -6.25
C ASP A 30 4.32 3.63 -5.38
N ALA A 31 4.83 2.50 -5.85
CA ALA A 31 4.84 1.27 -5.08
C ALA A 31 5.98 0.41 -5.60
N PHE A 32 6.71 -0.21 -4.69
CA PHE A 32 7.87 -1.02 -5.10
C PHE A 32 8.14 -2.13 -4.10
N GLU A 33 8.77 -3.18 -4.61
CA GLU A 33 9.19 -4.31 -3.80
C GLU A 33 10.42 -3.92 -2.99
N CYS A 34 10.50 -4.41 -1.77
CA CYS A 34 11.67 -4.20 -0.93
C CYS A 34 12.03 -5.50 -0.21
N PHE A 35 13.14 -5.48 0.49
CA PHE A 35 13.62 -6.64 1.24
C PHE A 35 13.80 -6.26 2.70
N GLY A 36 13.55 -7.20 3.59
CA GLY A 36 13.65 -6.97 5.01
C GLY A 36 12.36 -7.36 5.72
N ARG A 37 11.91 -6.52 6.63
CA ARG A 37 10.73 -6.83 7.45
C ARG A 37 9.43 -6.76 6.66
N PHE A 38 9.42 -6.01 5.56
CA PHE A 38 8.25 -5.85 4.71
C PHE A 38 8.63 -6.18 3.29
N ASP A 39 7.63 -6.49 2.48
CA ASP A 39 7.84 -6.92 1.09
C ASP A 39 7.54 -5.84 0.07
N ILE A 40 6.63 -4.92 0.40
CA ILE A 40 6.23 -3.84 -0.50
C ILE A 40 6.11 -2.54 0.30
N VAL A 41 6.55 -1.44 -0.32
CA VAL A 41 6.34 -0.09 0.18
C VAL A 41 5.43 0.63 -0.80
N VAL A 42 4.38 1.28 -0.29
CA VAL A 42 3.42 2.02 -1.10
C VAL A 42 3.41 3.47 -0.64
N LEU A 43 3.54 4.38 -1.60
CA LEU A 43 3.45 5.82 -1.32
C LEU A 43 2.13 6.33 -1.88
N ILE A 44 1.38 7.04 -1.03
CA ILE A 44 0.03 7.50 -1.35
C ILE A 44 -0.03 9.01 -1.13
N GLN A 45 -0.77 9.70 -2.00
CA GLN A 45 -1.05 11.12 -1.83
C GLN A 45 -2.51 11.34 -2.10
N THR A 46 -3.21 11.97 -1.14
CA THR A 46 -4.62 12.29 -1.28
C THR A 46 -4.86 13.71 -0.79
N ASN A 47 -6.07 14.23 -1.05
CA ASN A 47 -6.44 15.54 -0.54
C ASN A 47 -6.79 15.46 0.94
N GLU A 48 -7.42 14.38 1.36
CA GLU A 48 -7.92 14.24 2.73
C GLU A 48 -7.58 12.88 3.32
N VAL A 49 -7.54 12.83 4.66
CA VAL A 49 -7.23 11.61 5.39
C VAL A 49 -8.26 10.52 5.11
N SER A 50 -9.53 10.90 4.92
CA SER A 50 -10.58 9.92 4.64
C SER A 50 -10.31 9.15 3.35
N GLU A 51 -9.77 9.82 2.34
CA GLU A 51 -9.41 9.17 1.08
C GLU A 51 -8.27 8.20 1.29
N LEU A 52 -7.29 8.58 2.11
CA LEU A 52 -6.18 7.70 2.43
C LEU A 52 -6.70 6.44 3.12
N ALA A 53 -7.63 6.59 4.05
CA ALA A 53 -8.21 5.45 4.76
C ALA A 53 -8.91 4.49 3.80
N MET A 54 -9.59 5.02 2.79
CA MET A 54 -10.25 4.17 1.77
C MET A 54 -9.24 3.38 0.97
N ILE A 55 -8.12 4.01 0.61
CA ILE A 55 -7.06 3.34 -0.17
C ILE A 55 -6.43 2.24 0.66
N THR A 56 -6.14 2.50 1.94
CA THR A 56 -5.54 1.47 2.79
C THR A 56 -6.50 0.30 3.00
N ALA A 57 -7.81 0.57 3.11
CA ALA A 57 -8.80 -0.50 3.20
C ALA A 57 -8.81 -1.34 1.93
N GLU A 58 -8.71 -0.69 0.77
CA GLU A 58 -8.66 -1.39 -0.51
C GLU A 58 -7.42 -2.28 -0.60
N ILE A 59 -6.26 -1.76 -0.18
CA ILE A 59 -5.02 -2.53 -0.15
C ILE A 59 -5.18 -3.76 0.73
N ASN A 60 -5.77 -3.58 1.91
CA ASN A 60 -5.94 -4.68 2.86
C ASN A 60 -6.88 -5.76 2.32
N SER A 61 -7.72 -5.44 1.35
CA SER A 61 -8.65 -6.41 0.77
C SER A 61 -8.04 -7.23 -0.36
N ILE A 62 -6.83 -6.89 -0.81
CA ILE A 62 -6.19 -7.61 -1.91
C ILE A 62 -5.73 -8.97 -1.44
N GLU A 63 -6.06 -10.01 -2.21
CA GLU A 63 -5.61 -11.37 -1.89
C GLU A 63 -4.09 -11.44 -1.91
N GLY A 64 -3.51 -11.99 -0.87
CA GLY A 64 -2.06 -12.11 -0.74
C GLY A 64 -1.47 -11.07 0.19
N VAL A 65 -2.21 -10.02 0.52
CA VAL A 65 -1.75 -9.02 1.49
C VAL A 65 -1.93 -9.58 2.89
N GLY A 66 -0.84 -9.59 3.64
CA GLY A 66 -0.86 -10.02 5.03
C GLY A 66 -0.89 -8.82 5.96
N LYS A 67 0.14 -8.69 6.80
CA LYS A 67 0.22 -7.61 7.77
C LYS A 67 0.57 -6.30 7.06
N THR A 68 -0.06 -5.21 7.47
CA THR A 68 0.26 -3.87 6.95
C THR A 68 0.49 -2.91 8.10
N GLU A 69 1.29 -1.90 7.82
CA GLU A 69 1.53 -0.80 8.75
C GLU A 69 1.47 0.50 7.94
N THR A 70 0.67 1.46 8.40
CA THR A 70 0.46 2.71 7.67
C THR A 70 1.01 3.88 8.47
N LEU A 71 1.82 4.69 7.82
CA LEU A 71 2.34 5.93 8.37
C LEU A 71 1.66 7.07 7.62
N VAL A 72 1.12 8.04 8.37
CA VAL A 72 0.36 9.15 7.78
C VAL A 72 1.04 10.47 8.13
N ALA A 73 1.16 11.34 7.13
CA ALA A 73 1.67 12.69 7.32
C ALA A 73 0.79 13.67 6.56
N SER A 74 0.60 14.84 7.12
CA SER A 74 -0.21 15.87 6.49
C SER A 74 0.51 17.21 6.47
#